data_a6d294ee756e0786a7def351eecb79f0
#
_entry.id   a6d294ee756e0786a7def351eecb79f0
#
_cell.length_a   1.000
_cell.length_b   1.000
_cell.length_c   1.000
_cell.angle_alpha   90.00
_cell.angle_beta   90.00
_cell.angle_gamma   90.00
#
_symmetry.space_group_name_H-M   'P 1'
#
loop_
_entity.id
_entity.type
_entity.pdbx_description
1 polymer ?
#
loop_
_entity_poly.entity_id
_entity_poly.type
_entity_poly.pdbx_seq_one_letter_code
_entity_poly.pdbx_strand_id
1 'polypeptide(L)'
;MQVIDRLELRLGRMGLWAAILAVLTFALALTADPLVAAGTSRSDTFRKQASVLDKRGVSQFAYSSRLLPPTTSWDGVLNVPPSGGNAKYRKVYMPMAYRAARKHGIPEALFARLVQQESGWNPHARSHKGAIGLAQLMPGTAEMLGVNPSDPWQNLEGGARYLRTQYNTFGSWRLALAAYNAGPQAVRRHGGVPPYKETQGYVKSILAGL
;
A
#
# COMPACT_ATOMS: atom_id res chain seq x y z
N MET A 1 -82.07 14.01 15.80
CA MET A 1 -81.62 12.62 15.74
C MET A 1 -80.50 12.35 14.73
N GLN A 2 -79.85 13.39 14.16
CA GLN A 2 -78.79 13.24 13.14
C GLN A 2 -77.36 13.65 13.60
N VAL A 3 -77.20 14.18 14.78
CA VAL A 3 -75.88 14.68 15.24
C VAL A 3 -75.13 13.60 16.02
N ILE A 4 -75.81 12.66 16.64
CA ILE A 4 -75.20 11.58 17.47
C ILE A 4 -74.55 10.52 16.57
N ASP A 5 -75.18 10.18 15.41
CA ASP A 5 -74.64 9.17 14.48
C ASP A 5 -73.31 9.58 13.82
N ARG A 6 -73.05 10.87 13.66
CA ARG A 6 -71.80 11.34 13.05
C ARG A 6 -70.59 11.34 14.05
N LEU A 7 -70.88 11.37 15.33
CA LEU A 7 -69.79 11.32 16.38
C LEU A 7 -69.29 9.91 16.59
N GLU A 8 -70.21 8.93 16.60
CA GLU A 8 -69.85 7.54 16.81
C GLU A 8 -68.96 6.97 15.64
N LEU A 9 -69.30 7.38 14.41
CA LEU A 9 -68.52 6.98 13.24
C LEU A 9 -67.08 7.58 13.19
N ARG A 10 -66.87 8.74 13.81
CA ARG A 10 -65.53 9.35 13.89
C ARG A 10 -64.63 8.73 14.96
N LEU A 11 -65.20 8.36 16.12
CA LEU A 11 -64.47 7.72 17.19
C LEU A 11 -64.06 6.28 16.84
N GLY A 12 -64.94 5.53 16.18
CA GLY A 12 -64.63 4.18 15.73
C GLY A 12 -63.48 4.11 14.69
N ARG A 13 -63.42 5.09 13.81
CA ARG A 13 -62.32 5.14 12.80
C ARG A 13 -60.98 5.60 13.41
N MET A 14 -60.98 6.50 14.38
CA MET A 14 -59.74 6.93 15.07
C MET A 14 -59.18 5.81 15.94
N GLY A 15 -60.00 5.01 16.59
CA GLY A 15 -59.57 3.87 17.40
C GLY A 15 -58.92 2.76 16.55
N LEU A 16 -59.45 2.53 15.36
CA LEU A 16 -58.92 1.52 14.46
C LEU A 16 -57.54 1.90 13.89
N TRP A 17 -57.33 3.17 13.58
CA TRP A 17 -56.02 3.66 13.13
C TRP A 17 -54.97 3.68 14.21
N ALA A 18 -55.39 4.03 15.46
CA ALA A 18 -54.48 3.98 16.59
C ALA A 18 -54.05 2.55 16.92
N ALA A 19 -54.93 1.57 16.81
CA ALA A 19 -54.59 0.17 16.97
C ALA A 19 -53.66 -0.37 15.90
N ILE A 20 -53.89 0.06 14.61
CA ILE A 20 -53.02 -0.33 13.48
C ILE A 20 -51.63 0.28 13.64
N LEU A 21 -51.52 1.55 14.10
CA LEU A 21 -50.23 2.19 14.31
C LEU A 21 -49.46 1.52 15.47
N ALA A 22 -50.12 1.13 16.53
CA ALA A 22 -49.51 0.43 17.66
C ALA A 22 -49.01 -0.96 17.28
N VAL A 23 -49.74 -1.70 16.42
CA VAL A 23 -49.33 -3.00 15.95
C VAL A 23 -48.16 -2.88 14.96
N LEU A 24 -48.15 -1.85 14.09
CA LEU A 24 -47.02 -1.63 13.16
C LEU A 24 -45.75 -1.22 13.91
N THR A 25 -45.85 -0.41 14.97
CA THR A 25 -44.67 -0.02 15.76
C THR A 25 -44.14 -1.16 16.59
N PHE A 26 -45.02 -2.05 17.10
CA PHE A 26 -44.60 -3.23 17.85
C PHE A 26 -44.01 -4.32 16.92
N ALA A 27 -44.53 -4.50 15.72
CA ALA A 27 -43.96 -5.42 14.74
C ALA A 27 -42.57 -4.94 14.25
N LEU A 28 -42.35 -3.62 14.15
CA LEU A 28 -41.03 -3.08 13.79
C LEU A 28 -39.99 -3.20 14.92
N ALA A 29 -40.44 -3.27 16.17
CA ALA A 29 -39.55 -3.46 17.32
C ALA A 29 -39.14 -4.92 17.53
N LEU A 30 -39.91 -5.90 17.03
CA LEU A 30 -39.59 -7.32 17.18
C LEU A 30 -38.73 -7.88 16.03
N THR A 31 -38.56 -7.13 14.92
CA THR A 31 -37.68 -7.52 13.81
C THR A 31 -36.34 -6.78 13.81
N ALA A 32 -36.11 -5.89 14.77
CA ALA A 32 -34.78 -5.41 15.09
C ALA A 32 -34.08 -6.48 15.93
N ASP A 33 -33.75 -7.61 15.33
CA ASP A 33 -32.54 -8.29 15.75
C ASP A 33 -31.47 -7.20 15.80
N PRO A 34 -30.73 -7.06 16.90
CA PRO A 34 -29.45 -6.44 16.80
C PRO A 34 -28.64 -7.40 15.91
N LEU A 35 -28.73 -7.19 14.59
CA LEU A 35 -27.62 -7.48 13.75
C LEU A 35 -26.49 -6.69 14.39
N VAL A 36 -25.85 -7.30 15.38
CA VAL A 36 -24.47 -7.02 15.68
C VAL A 36 -23.81 -7.29 14.35
N ALA A 37 -23.90 -6.26 13.48
CA ALA A 37 -22.93 -6.05 12.47
C ALA A 37 -21.62 -6.05 13.28
N ALA A 38 -21.04 -7.24 13.41
CA ALA A 38 -19.62 -7.37 13.48
C ALA A 38 -19.14 -6.71 12.18
N GLY A 39 -19.32 -5.40 12.14
CA GLY A 39 -18.69 -4.51 11.22
C GLY A 39 -17.23 -4.63 11.55
N THR A 40 -16.64 -5.72 11.03
CA THR A 40 -15.22 -5.69 10.77
C THR A 40 -15.08 -4.51 9.84
N SER A 41 -14.82 -3.36 10.47
CA SER A 41 -14.59 -2.10 9.80
C SER A 41 -13.63 -2.43 8.65
N ARG A 42 -13.86 -1.86 7.47
CA ARG A 42 -12.87 -1.96 6.37
C ARG A 42 -11.44 -1.72 6.88
N SER A 43 -11.30 -0.93 7.94
CA SER A 43 -10.05 -0.71 8.68
C SER A 43 -9.55 -1.96 9.41
N ASP A 44 -10.42 -2.82 9.95
CA ASP A 44 -10.00 -4.04 10.67
C ASP A 44 -9.68 -5.18 9.72
N THR A 45 -10.38 -5.26 8.60
CA THR A 45 -10.01 -6.16 7.50
C THR A 45 -8.68 -5.73 6.89
N PHE A 46 -8.48 -4.43 6.69
CA PHE A 46 -7.23 -3.87 6.22
C PHE A 46 -6.09 -4.05 7.24
N ARG A 47 -6.36 -3.89 8.54
CA ARG A 47 -5.40 -4.18 9.61
C ARG A 47 -5.03 -5.66 9.69
N LYS A 48 -5.98 -6.57 9.55
CA LYS A 48 -5.71 -8.01 9.52
C LYS A 48 -4.91 -8.41 8.28
N GLN A 49 -5.25 -7.89 7.12
CA GLN A 49 -4.47 -8.10 5.89
C GLN A 49 -3.07 -7.48 6.00
N ALA A 50 -2.96 -6.27 6.54
CA ALA A 50 -1.68 -5.63 6.81
C ALA A 50 -0.84 -6.41 7.82
N SER A 51 -1.44 -7.02 8.86
CA SER A 51 -0.72 -7.80 9.87
C SER A 51 -0.22 -9.15 9.35
N VAL A 52 -0.93 -9.77 8.41
CA VAL A 52 -0.48 -10.99 7.72
C VAL A 52 0.69 -10.68 6.79
N LEU A 53 0.63 -9.55 6.09
CA LEU A 53 1.72 -9.02 5.28
C LEU A 53 2.95 -8.70 6.13
N ASP A 54 2.73 -8.09 7.28
CA ASP A 54 3.76 -7.76 8.25
C ASP A 54 4.51 -9.00 8.77
N LYS A 55 3.82 -10.09 9.10
CA LYS A 55 4.47 -11.30 9.62
C LYS A 55 5.28 -12.07 8.57
N ARG A 56 4.85 -12.06 7.30
CA ARG A 56 5.60 -12.70 6.21
C ARG A 56 6.69 -11.82 5.64
N GLY A 57 6.51 -10.48 5.66
CA GLY A 57 7.50 -9.53 5.18
C GLY A 57 8.69 -9.34 6.12
N VAL A 58 8.49 -9.40 7.44
CA VAL A 58 9.56 -9.13 8.43
C VAL A 58 10.71 -10.11 8.32
N SER A 59 10.44 -11.39 8.12
CA SER A 59 11.51 -12.38 7.92
C SER A 59 12.20 -12.25 6.57
N GLN A 60 11.54 -11.67 5.57
CA GLN A 60 12.08 -11.50 4.23
C GLN A 60 12.94 -10.23 4.07
N PHE A 61 12.62 -9.16 4.81
CA PHE A 61 13.34 -7.89 4.72
C PHE A 61 14.51 -7.76 5.72
N ALA A 62 14.57 -8.62 6.75
CA ALA A 62 15.69 -8.60 7.73
C ALA A 62 17.07 -8.91 7.13
N TYR A 63 17.10 -9.25 5.86
CA TYR A 63 18.30 -9.77 5.20
C TYR A 63 18.69 -9.05 3.90
N SER A 64 18.23 -7.83 3.57
CA SER A 64 18.67 -7.09 2.36
C SER A 64 20.11 -6.57 2.41
N SER A 65 20.93 -7.01 3.36
CA SER A 65 22.30 -6.50 3.59
C SER A 65 23.38 -7.03 2.63
N ARG A 66 23.02 -7.70 1.52
CA ARG A 66 24.04 -8.34 0.66
C ARG A 66 23.98 -8.05 -0.84
N LEU A 67 23.35 -6.96 -1.25
CA LEU A 67 23.36 -6.52 -2.66
C LEU A 67 24.39 -5.44 -2.95
N LEU A 68 25.24 -5.14 -1.99
CA LEU A 68 26.40 -4.29 -2.24
C LEU A 68 27.52 -5.16 -2.80
N PRO A 69 28.16 -4.77 -3.91
CA PRO A 69 29.45 -5.32 -4.26
C PRO A 69 30.41 -5.07 -3.09
N PRO A 70 31.39 -5.96 -2.85
CA PRO A 70 32.31 -5.83 -1.73
C PRO A 70 33.06 -4.50 -1.82
N THR A 71 32.87 -3.71 -0.78
CA THR A 71 33.70 -2.57 -0.38
C THR A 71 34.31 -1.71 -1.51
N THR A 72 33.54 -0.75 -2.00
CA THR A 72 34.07 0.52 -2.44
C THR A 72 33.39 1.62 -1.63
N SER A 73 34.20 2.52 -1.04
CA SER A 73 33.73 3.64 -0.24
C SER A 73 32.73 4.49 -1.03
N TRP A 74 31.61 4.80 -0.41
CA TRP A 74 30.48 5.52 -1.02
C TRP A 74 30.78 6.95 -1.46
N ASP A 75 31.98 7.45 -1.19
CA ASP A 75 32.39 8.83 -1.47
C ASP A 75 32.64 9.13 -2.96
N GLY A 76 32.59 8.09 -3.82
CA GLY A 76 32.84 8.21 -5.26
C GLY A 76 31.66 7.90 -6.20
N VAL A 77 30.47 7.47 -5.69
CA VAL A 77 29.41 6.93 -6.55
C VAL A 77 28.54 8.01 -7.22
N LEU A 78 28.73 9.29 -6.90
CA LEU A 78 27.96 10.36 -7.52
C LEU A 78 28.36 10.69 -8.96
N ASN A 79 29.43 10.05 -9.49
CA ASN A 79 29.96 10.36 -10.83
C ASN A 79 30.37 9.13 -11.65
N VAL A 80 29.81 7.92 -11.36
CA VAL A 80 30.09 6.78 -12.23
C VAL A 80 29.17 6.90 -13.46
N PRO A 81 29.74 7.14 -14.65
CA PRO A 81 28.97 7.00 -15.89
C PRO A 81 28.45 5.55 -15.94
N PRO A 82 27.20 5.33 -16.37
CA PRO A 82 26.62 4.00 -16.41
C PRO A 82 27.49 3.11 -17.30
N SER A 83 28.12 2.10 -16.71
CA SER A 83 28.84 1.07 -17.49
C SER A 83 27.89 0.50 -18.55
N GLY A 84 28.39 0.39 -19.76
CA GLY A 84 27.66 0.31 -21.05
C GLY A 84 26.47 -0.68 -21.18
N GLY A 85 26.33 -1.69 -20.31
CA GLY A 85 25.18 -2.61 -20.35
C GLY A 85 23.87 -2.03 -19.81
N ASN A 86 23.93 -1.28 -18.72
CA ASN A 86 22.75 -0.74 -18.04
C ASN A 86 22.19 0.54 -18.69
N ALA A 87 22.99 1.28 -19.46
CA ALA A 87 22.53 2.46 -20.19
C ALA A 87 21.47 2.12 -21.25
N LYS A 88 21.60 0.99 -21.93
CA LYS A 88 20.60 0.48 -22.89
C LYS A 88 19.27 0.20 -22.20
N TYR A 89 19.30 -0.51 -21.10
CA TYR A 89 18.10 -0.84 -20.33
C TYR A 89 17.44 0.41 -19.72
N ARG A 90 18.23 1.33 -19.19
CA ARG A 90 17.71 2.60 -18.69
C ARG A 90 16.94 3.36 -19.76
N LYS A 91 17.49 3.47 -20.98
CA LYS A 91 16.80 4.14 -22.10
C LYS A 91 15.44 3.49 -22.41
N VAL A 92 15.35 2.17 -22.33
CA VAL A 92 14.12 1.40 -22.61
C VAL A 92 13.10 1.54 -21.48
N TYR A 93 13.53 1.38 -20.22
CA TYR A 93 12.60 1.24 -19.09
C TYR A 93 12.31 2.54 -18.33
N MET A 94 13.11 3.59 -18.50
CA MET A 94 12.87 4.88 -17.84
C MET A 94 11.51 5.51 -18.24
N PRO A 95 11.07 5.50 -19.51
CA PRO A 95 9.73 5.98 -19.86
C PRO A 95 8.60 5.18 -19.19
N MET A 96 8.80 3.87 -19.02
CA MET A 96 7.84 3.00 -18.30
C MET A 96 7.80 3.35 -16.81
N ALA A 97 8.96 3.56 -16.18
CA ALA A 97 9.05 3.96 -14.79
C ALA A 97 8.37 5.32 -14.55
N TYR A 98 8.56 6.29 -15.42
CA TYR A 98 7.90 7.59 -15.36
C TYR A 98 6.37 7.45 -15.48
N ARG A 99 5.90 6.61 -16.41
CA ARG A 99 4.47 6.32 -16.55
C ARG A 99 3.89 5.67 -15.28
N ALA A 100 4.60 4.71 -14.69
CA ALA A 100 4.19 4.09 -13.43
C ALA A 100 4.17 5.11 -12.28
N ALA A 101 5.19 5.96 -12.17
CA ALA A 101 5.26 7.02 -11.17
C ALA A 101 4.07 7.99 -11.28
N ARG A 102 3.80 8.50 -12.50
CA ARG A 102 2.64 9.39 -12.75
C ARG A 102 1.31 8.73 -12.38
N LYS A 103 1.12 7.47 -12.77
CA LYS A 103 -0.11 6.70 -12.46
C LYS A 103 -0.39 6.65 -10.96
N HIS A 104 0.66 6.62 -10.13
CA HIS A 104 0.54 6.52 -8.68
C HIS A 104 0.86 7.83 -7.93
N GLY A 105 1.00 8.95 -8.65
CA GLY A 105 1.25 10.26 -8.04
C GLY A 105 2.59 10.33 -7.28
N ILE A 106 3.63 9.69 -7.83
CA ILE A 106 4.98 9.70 -7.30
C ILE A 106 5.83 10.66 -8.15
N PRO A 107 6.72 11.47 -7.57
CA PRO A 107 7.69 12.24 -8.33
C PRO A 107 8.52 11.31 -9.24
N GLU A 108 8.54 11.59 -10.54
CA GLU A 108 9.18 10.72 -11.54
C GLU A 108 10.67 10.49 -11.24
N ALA A 109 11.37 11.57 -10.88
CA ALA A 109 12.79 11.51 -10.55
C ALA A 109 13.05 10.63 -9.33
N LEU A 110 12.18 10.66 -8.31
CA LEU A 110 12.29 9.82 -7.12
C LEU A 110 12.15 8.34 -7.47
N PHE A 111 11.16 7.99 -8.27
CA PHE A 111 10.93 6.59 -8.64
C PHE A 111 12.03 6.07 -9.58
N ALA A 112 12.51 6.89 -10.52
CA ALA A 112 13.62 6.51 -11.37
C ALA A 112 14.91 6.25 -10.57
N ARG A 113 15.17 7.02 -9.52
CA ARG A 113 16.31 6.79 -8.62
C ARG A 113 16.13 5.53 -7.78
N LEU A 114 14.90 5.24 -7.34
CA LEU A 114 14.60 3.98 -6.68
C LEU A 114 14.96 2.82 -7.62
N VAL A 115 14.48 2.80 -8.86
CA VAL A 115 14.78 1.74 -9.84
C VAL A 115 16.29 1.64 -10.13
N GLN A 116 16.97 2.76 -10.20
CA GLN A 116 18.45 2.78 -10.33
C GLN A 116 19.11 2.10 -9.13
N GLN A 117 18.65 2.38 -7.92
CA GLN A 117 19.21 1.82 -6.68
C GLN A 117 18.89 0.32 -6.55
N GLU A 118 17.69 -0.11 -6.95
CA GLU A 118 17.23 -1.50 -6.80
C GLU A 118 17.90 -2.47 -7.78
N SER A 119 18.00 -2.08 -9.04
CA SER A 119 18.43 -3.01 -10.10
C SER A 119 19.50 -2.45 -11.04
N GLY A 120 19.82 -1.16 -10.93
CA GLY A 120 20.60 -0.48 -11.96
C GLY A 120 19.94 -0.58 -13.34
N TRP A 121 18.61 -0.62 -13.41
CA TRP A 121 17.78 -0.80 -14.60
C TRP A 121 17.84 -2.21 -15.23
N ASN A 122 18.42 -3.22 -14.55
CA ASN A 122 18.43 -4.59 -15.06
C ASN A 122 17.07 -5.27 -14.85
N PRO A 123 16.30 -5.59 -15.91
CA PRO A 123 15.00 -6.26 -15.77
C PRO A 123 15.11 -7.70 -15.27
N HIS A 124 16.29 -8.31 -15.38
CA HIS A 124 16.57 -9.68 -14.97
C HIS A 124 17.26 -9.75 -13.60
N ALA A 125 17.37 -8.63 -12.90
CA ALA A 125 18.00 -8.60 -11.59
C ALA A 125 17.27 -9.54 -10.61
N ARG A 126 18.05 -10.35 -9.90
CA ARG A 126 17.58 -11.21 -8.81
C ARG A 126 18.49 -11.05 -7.63
N SER A 127 17.92 -10.76 -6.47
CA SER A 127 18.70 -10.73 -5.23
C SER A 127 18.86 -12.14 -4.65
N HIS A 128 19.86 -12.34 -3.80
CA HIS A 128 20.04 -13.59 -3.05
C HIS A 128 18.81 -13.96 -2.19
N LYS A 129 17.96 -13.00 -1.91
CA LYS A 129 16.71 -13.16 -1.13
C LYS A 129 15.48 -13.37 -1.98
N GLY A 130 15.67 -13.43 -3.29
CA GLY A 130 14.60 -13.68 -4.24
C GLY A 130 13.83 -12.43 -4.69
N ALA A 131 14.31 -11.20 -4.39
CA ALA A 131 13.73 -10.01 -5.02
C ALA A 131 13.97 -10.02 -6.53
N ILE A 132 12.99 -9.56 -7.30
CA ILE A 132 12.94 -9.77 -8.75
C ILE A 132 12.73 -8.44 -9.49
N GLY A 133 13.49 -8.25 -10.56
CA GLY A 133 13.25 -7.28 -11.62
C GLY A 133 13.65 -5.86 -11.29
N LEU A 134 13.13 -4.91 -12.08
CA LEU A 134 13.54 -3.49 -12.06
C LEU A 134 13.36 -2.81 -10.70
N ALA A 135 12.24 -3.06 -10.04
CA ALA A 135 11.90 -2.50 -8.74
C ALA A 135 12.15 -3.49 -7.57
N GLN A 136 12.83 -4.61 -7.83
CA GLN A 136 13.19 -5.63 -6.84
C GLN A 136 12.02 -6.03 -5.93
N LEU A 137 10.90 -6.44 -6.53
CA LEU A 137 9.76 -6.94 -5.76
C LEU A 137 10.05 -8.32 -5.19
N MET A 138 9.80 -8.48 -3.89
CA MET A 138 9.78 -9.80 -3.26
C MET A 138 8.58 -10.62 -3.77
N PRO A 139 8.71 -11.95 -3.93
CA PRO A 139 7.61 -12.80 -4.41
C PRO A 139 6.31 -12.62 -3.64
N GLY A 140 6.33 -12.58 -2.32
CA GLY A 140 5.14 -12.35 -1.52
C GLY A 140 4.53 -10.95 -1.70
N THR A 141 5.36 -9.93 -1.98
CA THR A 141 4.87 -8.59 -2.32
C THR A 141 4.23 -8.58 -3.71
N ALA A 142 4.83 -9.25 -4.68
CA ALA A 142 4.28 -9.37 -6.02
C ALA A 142 2.94 -10.12 -6.03
N GLU A 143 2.84 -11.21 -5.28
CA GLU A 143 1.61 -11.98 -5.08
C GLU A 143 0.50 -11.11 -4.46
N MET A 144 0.81 -10.41 -3.36
CA MET A 144 -0.12 -9.47 -2.72
C MET A 144 -0.62 -8.40 -3.68
N LEU A 145 0.25 -7.90 -4.55
CA LEU A 145 -0.08 -6.89 -5.53
C LEU A 145 -0.78 -7.47 -6.77
N GLY A 146 -0.82 -8.79 -6.94
CA GLY A 146 -1.37 -9.45 -8.13
C GLY A 146 -0.59 -9.12 -9.41
N VAL A 147 0.74 -9.02 -9.34
CA VAL A 147 1.60 -8.70 -10.47
C VAL A 147 2.60 -9.83 -10.76
N ASN A 148 2.94 -10.01 -12.03
CA ASN A 148 4.07 -10.85 -12.41
C ASN A 148 5.39 -10.05 -12.25
N PRO A 149 6.25 -10.37 -11.29
CA PRO A 149 7.46 -9.60 -11.06
C PRO A 149 8.53 -9.78 -12.14
N SER A 150 8.37 -10.78 -13.03
CA SER A 150 9.27 -11.01 -14.17
C SER A 150 8.86 -10.20 -15.40
N ASP A 151 7.65 -9.64 -15.44
CA ASP A 151 7.22 -8.70 -16.48
C ASP A 151 7.68 -7.28 -16.12
N PRO A 152 8.46 -6.61 -16.97
CA PRO A 152 9.03 -5.31 -16.66
C PRO A 152 8.00 -4.22 -16.34
N TRP A 153 6.87 -4.20 -17.09
CA TRP A 153 5.82 -3.22 -16.83
C TRP A 153 5.10 -3.48 -15.51
N GLN A 154 4.70 -4.74 -15.29
CA GLN A 154 4.00 -5.11 -14.05
C GLN A 154 4.90 -4.94 -12.83
N ASN A 155 6.21 -5.21 -12.97
CA ASN A 155 7.19 -5.00 -11.92
C ASN A 155 7.31 -3.50 -11.54
N LEU A 156 7.47 -2.62 -12.54
CA LEU A 156 7.54 -1.17 -12.30
C LEU A 156 6.22 -0.62 -11.73
N GLU A 157 5.09 -1.05 -12.28
CA GLU A 157 3.78 -0.62 -11.81
C GLU A 157 3.52 -1.09 -10.37
N GLY A 158 3.82 -2.34 -10.09
CA GLY A 158 3.71 -2.91 -8.74
C GLY A 158 4.63 -2.22 -7.74
N GLY A 159 5.88 -1.94 -8.13
CA GLY A 159 6.84 -1.21 -7.30
C GLY A 159 6.37 0.22 -6.99
N ALA A 160 5.85 0.93 -7.99
CA ALA A 160 5.29 2.26 -7.80
C ALA A 160 4.08 2.23 -6.87
N ARG A 161 3.14 1.31 -7.09
CA ARG A 161 1.97 1.13 -6.23
C ARG A 161 2.36 0.80 -4.79
N TYR A 162 3.34 -0.07 -4.59
CA TYR A 162 3.85 -0.40 -3.27
C TYR A 162 4.50 0.80 -2.58
N LEU A 163 5.34 1.57 -3.28
CA LEU A 163 5.94 2.79 -2.74
C LEU A 163 4.86 3.82 -2.36
N ARG A 164 3.82 3.99 -3.18
CA ARG A 164 2.71 4.89 -2.88
C ARG A 164 1.94 4.45 -1.64
N THR A 165 1.73 3.15 -1.47
CA THR A 165 1.12 2.59 -0.25
C THR A 165 1.93 2.95 0.99
N GLN A 166 3.27 2.86 0.92
CA GLN A 166 4.12 3.27 2.02
C GLN A 166 4.02 4.79 2.29
N TYR A 167 3.98 5.60 1.23
CA TYR A 167 3.78 7.04 1.39
C TYR A 167 2.45 7.37 2.07
N ASN A 168 1.36 6.73 1.68
CA ASN A 168 0.06 6.93 2.29
C ASN A 168 0.05 6.51 3.77
N THR A 169 0.88 5.55 4.16
CA THR A 169 1.00 5.07 5.53
C THR A 169 1.83 6.02 6.41
N PHE A 170 2.89 6.60 5.87
CA PHE A 170 3.88 7.35 6.66
C PHE A 170 3.91 8.85 6.39
N GLY A 171 3.21 9.34 5.36
CA GLY A 171 3.10 10.77 5.02
C GLY A 171 4.39 11.43 4.51
N SER A 172 5.46 10.67 4.30
CA SER A 172 6.77 11.19 3.92
C SER A 172 7.48 10.25 2.94
N TRP A 173 8.04 10.80 1.86
CA TRP A 173 8.85 10.02 0.91
C TRP A 173 10.08 9.42 1.58
N ARG A 174 10.69 10.11 2.53
CA ARG A 174 11.82 9.60 3.31
C ARG A 174 11.44 8.33 4.06
N LEU A 175 10.31 8.33 4.74
CA LEU A 175 9.82 7.17 5.48
C LEU A 175 9.27 6.09 4.55
N ALA A 176 8.65 6.46 3.44
CA ALA A 176 8.19 5.52 2.42
C ALA A 176 9.34 4.73 1.79
N LEU A 177 10.44 5.39 1.46
CA LEU A 177 11.66 4.73 0.97
C LEU A 177 12.27 3.82 2.03
N ALA A 178 12.32 4.26 3.29
CA ALA A 178 12.79 3.41 4.38
C ALA A 178 11.91 2.17 4.56
N ALA A 179 10.58 2.33 4.43
CA ALA A 179 9.63 1.23 4.50
C ALA A 179 9.70 0.31 3.27
N TYR A 180 9.99 0.85 2.11
CA TYR A 180 10.22 0.06 0.90
C TYR A 180 11.40 -0.88 1.07
N ASN A 181 12.53 -0.37 1.58
CA ASN A 181 13.76 -1.13 1.76
C ASN A 181 13.75 -2.03 3.01
N ALA A 182 13.41 -1.48 4.19
CA ALA A 182 13.50 -2.18 5.47
C ALA A 182 12.18 -2.83 5.94
N GLY A 183 11.09 -2.58 5.21
CA GLY A 183 9.74 -2.98 5.59
C GLY A 183 9.04 -1.98 6.53
N PRO A 184 7.70 -1.84 6.42
CA PRO A 184 6.92 -0.87 7.19
C PRO A 184 6.97 -1.10 8.70
N GLN A 185 7.13 -2.34 9.14
CA GLN A 185 7.25 -2.64 10.57
C GLN A 185 8.53 -2.11 11.18
N ALA A 186 9.65 -2.15 10.46
CA ALA A 186 10.91 -1.59 10.94
C ALA A 186 10.76 -0.07 11.17
N VAL A 187 10.12 0.63 10.23
CA VAL A 187 9.85 2.06 10.35
C VAL A 187 8.93 2.37 11.55
N ARG A 188 7.88 1.56 11.76
CA ARG A 188 6.99 1.73 12.92
C ARG A 188 7.70 1.48 14.24
N ARG A 189 8.47 0.38 14.36
CA ARG A 189 9.22 0.04 15.60
C ARG A 189 10.21 1.12 16.00
N HIS A 190 10.84 1.77 15.03
CA HIS A 190 11.84 2.79 15.31
C HIS A 190 11.26 4.22 15.28
N GLY A 191 9.97 4.40 15.01
CA GLY A 191 9.34 5.70 14.91
C GLY A 191 9.92 6.59 13.81
N GLY A 192 10.66 6.01 12.83
CA GLY A 192 11.40 6.75 11.81
C GLY A 192 12.22 5.85 10.91
N VAL A 193 13.21 6.42 10.24
CA VAL A 193 14.17 5.63 9.45
C VAL A 193 14.96 4.73 10.41
N PRO A 194 14.91 3.39 10.22
CA PRO A 194 15.62 2.48 11.11
C PRO A 194 17.13 2.74 11.12
N PRO A 195 17.84 2.47 12.23
CA PRO A 195 19.27 2.70 12.35
C PRO A 195 20.10 1.63 11.62
N TYR A 196 19.60 1.16 10.50
CA TYR A 196 20.29 0.22 9.61
C TYR A 196 21.12 1.00 8.61
N LYS A 197 22.43 0.81 8.57
CA LYS A 197 23.35 1.50 7.65
C LYS A 197 22.87 1.43 6.19
N GLU A 198 22.41 0.24 5.77
CA GLU A 198 21.87 0.00 4.43
C GLU A 198 20.65 0.91 4.14
N THR A 199 19.65 0.90 5.03
CA THR A 199 18.43 1.68 4.83
C THR A 199 18.70 3.18 4.87
N GLN A 200 19.58 3.64 5.77
CA GLN A 200 19.97 5.05 5.82
C GLN A 200 20.70 5.49 4.55
N GLY A 201 21.63 4.66 4.06
CA GLY A 201 22.33 4.88 2.79
C GLY A 201 21.38 4.88 1.60
N TYR A 202 20.45 3.93 1.54
CA TYR A 202 19.43 3.83 0.52
C TYR A 202 18.57 5.10 0.43
N VAL A 203 18.02 5.54 1.56
CA VAL A 203 17.21 6.76 1.63
C VAL A 203 18.00 7.98 1.23
N LYS A 204 19.24 8.12 1.74
CA LYS A 204 20.13 9.25 1.41
C LYS A 204 20.43 9.28 -0.10
N SER A 205 20.79 8.16 -0.70
CA SER A 205 21.17 8.11 -2.13
C SER A 205 20.02 8.47 -3.07
N ILE A 206 18.80 8.07 -2.75
CA ILE A 206 17.62 8.38 -3.57
C ILE A 206 17.22 9.86 -3.42
N LEU A 207 17.28 10.42 -2.22
CA LEU A 207 16.87 11.80 -1.97
C LEU A 207 17.92 12.85 -2.32
N ALA A 208 19.20 12.50 -2.38
CA ALA A 208 20.33 13.46 -2.56
C ALA A 208 20.32 14.27 -3.86
N GLY A 209 19.35 14.14 -4.72
CA GLY A 209 19.29 14.86 -5.99
C GLY A 209 17.88 15.21 -6.43
N LEU A 210 16.97 15.36 -5.48
CA LEU A 210 15.60 15.83 -5.71
C LEU A 210 15.51 17.32 -5.41
#